data_0f64b99d31fc0831863f818c3ea9c00b
#
_entry.id   0f64b99d31fc0831863f818c3ea9c00b
#
_cell.length_a   1.000
_cell.length_b   1.000
_cell.length_c   1.000
_cell.angle_alpha   90.00
_cell.angle_beta   90.00
_cell.angle_gamma   90.00
#
_symmetry.space_group_name_H-M   'P 1'
#
loop_
_entity.id
_entity.type
_entity.pdbx_description
1 polymer ?
#
loop_
_entity_poly.entity_id
_entity_poly.type
_entity_poly.pdbx_seq_one_letter_code
_entity_poly.pdbx_strand_id
1 'polypeptide(L)'
;MKKNQVYNPFLPLYEYIPDGEPHVFGDRVYHYGSHDKEGGDTFCMLDYVCYSAPVEDLTNWRYEGVIYQAKQDPRYPAPQYMYAPDVVQGNDGRYYLYYCMGGDYGQGGYQGSVSVAVCDTPAGQYEYLGVVKNPDGSPMLKYICFDPAVLNDDGTIRLYYGTQYDYEERDDFLTNDFYLQDEMQMFGRSREEILSYPDSIMG
;
A
#
# COMPACT_ATOMS: atom_id res chain seq x y z
N MET A 1 -28.12 22.80 -1.66
CA MET A 1 -26.89 22.77 -2.48
C MET A 1 -27.04 21.71 -3.55
N LYS A 2 -26.74 22.04 -4.82
CA LYS A 2 -26.68 21.05 -5.90
C LYS A 2 -25.40 20.28 -5.70
N LYS A 3 -25.45 18.99 -5.39
CA LYS A 3 -24.26 18.15 -5.30
C LYS A 3 -23.75 17.88 -6.71
N ASN A 4 -22.50 18.19 -7.00
CA ASN A 4 -21.87 17.78 -8.25
C ASN A 4 -21.68 16.27 -8.23
N GLN A 5 -21.96 15.63 -9.34
CA GLN A 5 -21.74 14.20 -9.48
C GLN A 5 -20.30 13.93 -9.84
N VAL A 6 -19.64 13.04 -9.08
CA VAL A 6 -18.32 12.52 -9.44
C VAL A 6 -18.49 11.42 -10.46
N TYR A 7 -17.72 11.45 -11.53
CA TYR A 7 -17.75 10.44 -12.58
C TYR A 7 -16.57 9.49 -12.41
N ASN A 8 -16.76 8.25 -12.84
CA ASN A 8 -15.68 7.28 -12.92
C ASN A 8 -15.33 7.06 -14.41
N PRO A 9 -14.07 7.19 -14.83
CA PRO A 9 -12.90 7.50 -14.01
C PRO A 9 -12.87 8.97 -13.55
N PHE A 10 -12.35 9.21 -12.34
CA PHE A 10 -12.23 10.55 -11.77
C PHE A 10 -10.84 11.17 -11.98
N LEU A 11 -9.84 10.35 -12.32
CA LEU A 11 -8.51 10.77 -12.74
C LEU A 11 -8.37 10.70 -14.26
N PRO A 12 -7.35 11.36 -14.86
CA PRO A 12 -7.06 11.26 -16.28
C PRO A 12 -6.85 9.81 -16.74
N LEU A 13 -7.31 9.48 -17.96
CA LEU A 13 -7.27 8.11 -18.49
C LEU A 13 -5.86 7.56 -18.76
N TYR A 14 -4.84 8.39 -18.66
CA TYR A 14 -3.42 8.01 -18.80
C TYR A 14 -2.73 7.79 -17.45
N GLU A 15 -3.45 7.97 -16.34
CA GLU A 15 -2.95 7.71 -15.00
C GLU A 15 -3.50 6.39 -14.48
N TYR A 16 -2.61 5.56 -14.00
CA TYR A 16 -2.93 4.25 -13.45
C TYR A 16 -2.44 4.20 -12.02
N ILE A 17 -3.33 4.55 -11.08
CA ILE A 17 -3.04 4.63 -9.66
C ILE A 17 -3.94 3.62 -8.93
N PRO A 18 -3.58 2.33 -8.94
CA PRO A 18 -4.27 1.31 -8.17
C PRO A 18 -3.98 1.45 -6.67
N ASP A 19 -4.70 0.67 -5.87
CA ASP A 19 -4.54 0.59 -4.39
C ASP A 19 -4.68 1.97 -3.75
N GLY A 20 -5.63 2.76 -4.25
CA GLY A 20 -5.76 4.16 -3.88
C GLY A 20 -6.37 4.37 -2.50
N GLU A 21 -5.63 5.05 -1.63
CA GLU A 21 -6.07 5.44 -0.29
C GLU A 21 -6.42 6.93 -0.25
N PRO A 22 -7.73 7.28 -0.20
CA PRO A 22 -8.18 8.66 -0.13
C PRO A 22 -8.24 9.15 1.32
N HIS A 23 -7.58 10.26 1.62
CA HIS A 23 -7.60 10.92 2.92
C HIS A 23 -8.07 12.36 2.85
N VAL A 24 -8.80 12.79 3.87
CA VAL A 24 -9.20 14.19 4.02
C VAL A 24 -8.23 14.89 4.97
N PHE A 25 -7.50 15.85 4.45
CA PHE A 25 -6.68 16.75 5.26
C PHE A 25 -7.12 18.22 5.00
N GLY A 26 -7.59 18.86 6.05
CA GLY A 26 -8.18 20.20 5.94
C GLY A 26 -9.45 20.19 5.08
N ASP A 27 -9.46 20.98 4.02
CA ASP A 27 -10.58 21.15 3.10
C ASP A 27 -10.45 20.33 1.80
N ARG A 28 -9.47 19.41 1.73
CA ARG A 28 -9.18 18.65 0.52
C ARG A 28 -9.13 17.15 0.77
N VAL A 29 -9.57 16.38 -0.23
CA VAL A 29 -9.28 14.94 -0.35
C VAL A 29 -7.98 14.79 -1.10
N TYR A 30 -7.07 13.98 -0.58
CA TYR A 30 -5.82 13.58 -1.21
C TYR A 30 -5.91 12.10 -1.56
N HIS A 31 -5.45 11.75 -2.75
CA HIS A 31 -5.44 10.38 -3.24
C HIS A 31 -4.00 9.91 -3.41
N TYR A 32 -3.65 8.87 -2.67
CA TYR A 32 -2.37 8.19 -2.71
C TYR A 32 -2.57 6.78 -3.24
N GLY A 33 -1.60 6.22 -3.91
CA GLY A 33 -1.70 4.86 -4.44
C GLY A 33 -0.39 4.41 -5.09
N SER A 34 -0.34 3.14 -5.42
CA SER A 34 0.66 2.60 -6.33
C SER A 34 0.64 3.38 -7.65
N HIS A 35 1.72 3.32 -8.43
CA HIS A 35 1.74 4.04 -9.70
C HIS A 35 2.25 3.12 -10.81
N ASP A 36 1.32 2.69 -11.65
CA ASP A 36 1.59 1.80 -12.77
C ASP A 36 1.99 2.57 -14.02
N LYS A 37 2.82 1.94 -14.83
CA LYS A 37 3.24 2.45 -16.13
C LYS A 37 2.37 1.89 -17.25
N GLU A 38 1.82 2.76 -18.11
CA GLU A 38 1.11 2.31 -19.29
C GLU A 38 1.98 1.40 -20.15
N GLY A 39 1.46 0.22 -20.47
CA GLY A 39 2.20 -0.80 -21.24
C GLY A 39 3.41 -1.37 -20.49
N GLY A 40 3.49 -1.21 -19.19
CA GLY A 40 4.49 -1.86 -18.37
C GLY A 40 4.29 -3.38 -18.28
N ASP A 41 5.35 -4.10 -18.01
CA ASP A 41 5.39 -5.57 -17.92
C ASP A 41 5.17 -6.08 -16.50
N THR A 42 5.05 -5.17 -15.51
CA THR A 42 4.71 -5.49 -14.12
C THR A 42 4.06 -4.29 -13.44
N PHE A 43 3.71 -4.44 -12.16
CA PHE A 43 3.04 -3.43 -11.34
C PHE A 43 4.02 -2.41 -10.74
N CYS A 44 3.52 -1.25 -10.35
CA CYS A 44 4.18 -0.28 -9.47
C CYS A 44 5.56 0.19 -9.96
N MET A 45 5.68 0.41 -11.26
CA MET A 45 6.98 0.74 -11.90
C MET A 45 7.36 2.21 -11.77
N LEU A 46 6.47 3.07 -11.31
CA LEU A 46 6.68 4.52 -11.26
C LEU A 46 6.75 5.04 -9.82
N ASP A 47 7.29 6.25 -9.68
CA ASP A 47 7.35 6.97 -8.41
C ASP A 47 5.95 7.38 -7.93
N TYR A 48 5.75 7.50 -6.61
CA TYR A 48 4.46 7.93 -6.07
C TYR A 48 4.12 9.35 -6.45
N VAL A 49 2.91 9.53 -6.93
CA VAL A 49 2.29 10.82 -7.21
C VAL A 49 1.10 11.04 -6.28
N CYS A 50 0.64 12.28 -6.19
CA CYS A 50 -0.56 12.62 -5.46
C CYS A 50 -1.50 13.46 -6.32
N TYR A 51 -2.78 13.16 -6.19
CA TYR A 51 -3.87 13.99 -6.69
C TYR A 51 -4.72 14.49 -5.54
N SER A 52 -5.29 15.69 -5.66
CA SER A 52 -6.21 16.20 -4.65
C SER A 52 -7.39 16.95 -5.26
N ALA A 53 -8.51 16.98 -4.51
CA ALA A 53 -9.69 17.73 -4.87
C ALA A 53 -10.28 18.44 -3.63
N PRO A 54 -10.98 19.57 -3.77
CA PRO A 54 -11.73 20.13 -2.66
C PRO A 54 -12.80 19.14 -2.18
N VAL A 55 -12.99 19.00 -0.86
CA VAL A 55 -14.04 18.13 -0.29
C VAL A 55 -15.43 18.49 -0.82
N GLU A 56 -15.66 19.76 -1.09
CA GLU A 56 -16.95 20.27 -1.60
C GLU A 56 -17.13 20.07 -3.11
N ASP A 57 -16.04 19.77 -3.86
CA ASP A 57 -16.06 19.57 -5.32
C ASP A 57 -15.10 18.47 -5.77
N LEU A 58 -15.51 17.22 -5.64
CA LEU A 58 -14.73 16.05 -6.07
C LEU A 58 -14.70 15.85 -7.61
N THR A 59 -15.17 16.82 -8.37
CA THR A 59 -14.97 16.86 -9.83
C THR A 59 -13.72 17.67 -10.22
N ASN A 60 -13.12 18.38 -9.27
CA ASN A 60 -12.01 19.31 -9.49
C ASN A 60 -10.69 18.73 -8.96
N TRP A 61 -10.27 17.60 -9.53
CA TRP A 61 -8.99 16.98 -9.21
C TRP A 61 -7.84 17.75 -9.87
N ARG A 62 -6.77 17.91 -9.12
CA ARG A 62 -5.52 18.46 -9.63
C ARG A 62 -4.35 17.55 -9.32
N TYR A 63 -3.36 17.53 -10.20
CA TYR A 63 -2.09 16.86 -10.00
C TYR A 63 -1.22 17.67 -9.04
N GLU A 64 -0.78 17.06 -7.95
CA GLU A 64 0.08 17.69 -6.95
C GLU A 64 1.57 17.46 -7.24
N GLY A 65 1.90 16.46 -8.04
CA GLY A 65 3.26 16.11 -8.42
C GLY A 65 3.72 14.77 -7.89
N VAL A 66 4.99 14.45 -8.15
CA VAL A 66 5.69 13.32 -7.54
C VAL A 66 5.97 13.65 -6.08
N ILE A 67 5.49 12.82 -5.17
CA ILE A 67 5.63 13.04 -3.72
C ILE A 67 6.77 12.23 -3.10
N TYR A 68 7.12 11.07 -3.67
CA TYR A 68 8.21 10.23 -3.21
C TYR A 68 8.77 9.36 -4.35
N GLN A 69 10.10 9.19 -4.38
CA GLN A 69 10.77 8.42 -5.41
C GLN A 69 11.45 7.19 -4.80
N ALA A 70 11.39 6.06 -5.51
CA ALA A 70 12.00 4.80 -5.05
C ALA A 70 13.48 4.93 -4.67
N LYS A 71 14.23 5.74 -5.41
CA LYS A 71 15.66 5.99 -5.14
C LYS A 71 15.97 6.71 -3.83
N GLN A 72 14.95 7.23 -3.14
CA GLN A 72 15.11 7.88 -1.83
C GLN A 72 15.17 6.87 -0.69
N ASP A 73 14.72 5.62 -0.90
CA ASP A 73 14.90 4.56 0.10
C ASP A 73 16.31 3.98 0.00
N PRO A 74 17.15 4.15 1.03
CA PRO A 74 18.57 3.77 0.98
C PRO A 74 18.80 2.25 1.00
N ARG A 75 17.77 1.45 1.27
CA ARG A 75 17.89 -0.01 1.36
C ARG A 75 17.90 -0.70 0.01
N TYR A 76 17.38 -0.02 -1.02
CA TYR A 76 17.11 -0.63 -2.30
C TYR A 76 17.91 0.04 -3.44
N PRO A 77 18.76 -0.70 -4.14
CA PRO A 77 19.29 -0.24 -5.42
C PRO A 77 18.18 -0.28 -6.49
N ALA A 78 18.24 0.56 -7.52
CA ALA A 78 17.30 0.51 -8.64
C ALA A 78 17.46 -0.78 -9.49
N PRO A 79 16.38 -1.28 -10.19
CA PRO A 79 15.02 -0.76 -10.22
C PRO A 79 14.21 -1.20 -9.00
N GLN A 80 13.29 -0.35 -8.57
CA GLN A 80 12.47 -0.59 -7.40
C GLN A 80 10.99 -0.43 -7.72
N TYR A 81 10.18 -1.29 -7.12
CA TYR A 81 8.72 -1.24 -7.21
C TYR A 81 8.17 -0.81 -5.86
N MET A 82 7.33 0.22 -5.87
CA MET A 82 6.72 0.77 -4.66
C MET A 82 5.23 0.46 -4.66
N TYR A 83 4.77 -0.28 -3.65
CA TYR A 83 3.41 -0.82 -3.56
C TYR A 83 2.57 -0.09 -2.53
N ALA A 84 1.26 -0.01 -2.80
CA ALA A 84 0.17 0.33 -1.89
C ALA A 84 0.57 1.27 -0.72
N PRO A 85 0.82 2.57 -0.98
CA PRO A 85 1.17 3.50 0.08
C PRO A 85 -0.07 3.96 0.83
N ASP A 86 0.08 4.25 2.11
CA ASP A 86 -0.93 4.96 2.89
C ASP A 86 -0.32 6.12 3.68
N VAL A 87 -1.12 7.17 3.95
CA VAL A 87 -0.65 8.40 4.58
C VAL A 87 -1.50 8.76 5.79
N VAL A 88 -0.85 9.09 6.90
CA VAL A 88 -1.50 9.57 8.11
C VAL A 88 -0.88 10.87 8.60
N GLN A 89 -1.70 11.76 9.17
CA GLN A 89 -1.19 12.93 9.89
C GLN A 89 -0.86 12.54 11.34
N GLY A 90 0.38 12.80 11.74
CA GLY A 90 0.83 12.63 13.13
C GLY A 90 0.38 13.76 14.06
N ASN A 91 0.55 13.57 15.36
CA ASN A 91 0.21 14.57 16.39
C ASN A 91 1.10 15.81 16.35
N ASP A 92 2.25 15.71 15.71
CA ASP A 92 3.16 16.82 15.46
C ASP A 92 2.75 17.68 14.25
N GLY A 93 1.64 17.29 13.60
CA GLY A 93 1.10 17.96 12.41
C GLY A 93 1.76 17.55 11.10
N ARG A 94 2.79 16.70 11.15
CA ARG A 94 3.48 16.20 9.96
C ARG A 94 2.72 15.02 9.35
N TYR A 95 3.02 14.70 8.09
CA TYR A 95 2.41 13.61 7.33
C TYR A 95 3.41 12.49 7.15
N TYR A 96 2.97 11.26 7.43
CA TYR A 96 3.78 10.06 7.40
C TYR A 96 3.26 9.13 6.32
N LEU A 97 4.08 8.88 5.32
CA LEU A 97 3.81 7.96 4.22
C LEU A 97 4.38 6.59 4.59
N TYR A 98 3.52 5.60 4.73
CA TYR A 98 3.88 4.20 4.94
C TYR A 98 3.81 3.48 3.61
N TYR A 99 4.80 2.67 3.30
CA TYR A 99 4.86 1.98 2.02
C TYR A 99 5.71 0.71 2.11
N CYS A 100 5.51 -0.20 1.17
CA CYS A 100 6.37 -1.36 1.00
C CYS A 100 7.08 -1.30 -0.35
N MET A 101 8.28 -1.88 -0.38
CA MET A 101 9.10 -1.97 -1.57
C MET A 101 9.15 -3.42 -2.03
N GLY A 102 8.97 -3.66 -3.33
CA GLY A 102 9.29 -4.93 -3.94
C GLY A 102 10.79 -5.11 -4.07
N GLY A 103 11.28 -6.33 -3.89
CA GLY A 103 12.63 -6.72 -4.26
C GLY A 103 12.73 -7.13 -5.73
N ASP A 104 13.87 -7.67 -6.12
CA ASP A 104 14.07 -8.23 -7.45
C ASP A 104 12.99 -9.26 -7.77
N TYR A 105 12.35 -9.08 -8.91
CA TYR A 105 11.36 -9.99 -9.44
C TYR A 105 11.97 -11.40 -9.56
N GLY A 106 11.42 -12.34 -8.81
CA GLY A 106 11.94 -13.72 -8.74
C GLY A 106 12.58 -14.10 -7.40
N GLN A 107 12.73 -13.16 -6.47
CA GLN A 107 13.18 -13.44 -5.10
C GLN A 107 12.08 -13.25 -4.05
N GLY A 108 10.81 -13.37 -4.45
CA GLY A 108 9.68 -13.22 -3.53
C GLY A 108 9.38 -11.79 -3.10
N GLY A 109 9.73 -10.81 -3.88
CA GLY A 109 9.27 -9.43 -4.05
C GLY A 109 9.00 -8.53 -2.84
N TYR A 110 8.73 -9.05 -1.67
CA TYR A 110 8.21 -8.29 -0.53
C TYR A 110 9.04 -8.55 0.71
N GLN A 111 10.30 -8.17 0.67
CA GLN A 111 11.18 -8.42 1.80
C GLN A 111 11.45 -7.13 2.59
N GLY A 112 11.29 -7.21 3.88
CA GLY A 112 11.61 -6.16 4.83
C GLY A 112 10.40 -5.55 5.51
N SER A 113 10.68 -4.71 6.48
CA SER A 113 9.67 -3.95 7.20
C SER A 113 9.03 -2.90 6.31
N VAL A 114 7.80 -2.51 6.63
CA VAL A 114 7.17 -1.31 6.09
C VAL A 114 8.11 -0.12 6.25
N SER A 115 8.32 0.62 5.16
CA SER A 115 9.08 1.87 5.14
C SER A 115 8.21 3.05 5.56
N VAL A 116 8.85 4.07 6.07
CA VAL A 116 8.19 5.33 6.42
C VAL A 116 8.97 6.51 5.83
N ALA A 117 8.25 7.40 5.16
CA ALA A 117 8.74 8.72 4.78
C ALA A 117 7.89 9.80 5.43
N VAL A 118 8.40 11.02 5.53
CA VAL A 118 7.74 12.11 6.26
C VAL A 118 7.79 13.41 5.47
N CYS A 119 6.72 14.22 5.59
CA CYS A 119 6.63 15.55 4.99
C CYS A 119 5.86 16.51 5.90
N ASP A 120 6.08 17.82 5.74
CA ASP A 120 5.35 18.85 6.49
C ASP A 120 3.99 19.19 5.85
N THR A 121 3.74 18.73 4.63
CA THR A 121 2.47 18.94 3.92
C THR A 121 1.96 17.65 3.31
N PRO A 122 0.64 17.50 3.10
CA PRO A 122 0.06 16.22 2.63
C PRO A 122 0.54 15.78 1.25
N ALA A 123 0.90 16.72 0.36
CA ALA A 123 1.33 16.45 -1.00
C ALA A 123 2.70 17.08 -1.34
N GLY A 124 3.54 17.30 -0.34
CA GLY A 124 4.90 17.81 -0.54
C GLY A 124 5.89 16.69 -0.90
N GLN A 125 7.16 17.04 -0.91
CA GLN A 125 8.25 16.07 -1.12
C GLN A 125 8.51 15.33 0.19
N TYR A 126 8.17 14.06 0.24
CA TYR A 126 8.46 13.22 1.39
C TYR A 126 9.95 12.85 1.44
N GLU A 127 10.47 12.78 2.65
CA GLU A 127 11.85 12.36 2.92
C GLU A 127 11.85 11.02 3.67
N TYR A 128 12.77 10.12 3.30
CA TYR A 128 12.92 8.84 3.98
C TYR A 128 13.20 9.04 5.47
N LEU A 129 12.38 8.43 6.32
CA LEU A 129 12.53 8.49 7.78
C LEU A 129 13.16 7.21 8.35
N GLY A 130 12.76 6.05 7.84
CA GLY A 130 13.21 4.76 8.37
C GLY A 130 12.26 3.64 8.02
N VAL A 131 12.35 2.56 8.82
CA VAL A 131 11.45 1.40 8.76
C VAL A 131 10.70 1.24 10.08
N VAL A 132 9.53 0.64 10.02
CA VAL A 132 8.80 0.23 11.22
C VAL A 132 9.60 -0.85 11.94
N LYS A 133 9.65 -0.74 13.27
CA LYS A 133 10.42 -1.63 14.14
C LYS A 133 9.53 -2.21 15.24
N ASN A 134 9.93 -3.35 15.73
CA ASN A 134 9.41 -3.91 16.96
C ASN A 134 9.76 -3.02 18.17
N PRO A 135 9.05 -3.15 19.30
CA PRO A 135 9.33 -2.35 20.51
C PRO A 135 10.76 -2.48 21.05
N ASP A 136 11.45 -3.57 20.74
CA ASP A 136 12.85 -3.79 21.12
C ASP A 136 13.86 -3.14 20.16
N GLY A 137 13.36 -2.46 19.11
CA GLY A 137 14.16 -1.79 18.07
C GLY A 137 14.61 -2.69 16.93
N SER A 138 14.30 -3.98 16.96
CA SER A 138 14.58 -4.89 15.84
C SER A 138 13.67 -4.60 14.64
N PRO A 139 14.11 -4.90 13.39
CA PRO A 139 13.23 -4.83 12.24
C PRO A 139 12.00 -5.71 12.38
N MET A 140 10.85 -5.24 11.94
CA MET A 140 9.61 -6.01 11.91
C MET A 140 9.63 -6.92 10.68
N LEU A 141 10.03 -8.18 10.85
CA LEU A 141 10.26 -9.15 9.78
C LEU A 141 9.53 -10.49 9.97
N LYS A 142 8.78 -10.63 11.06
CA LYS A 142 8.16 -11.93 11.39
C LYS A 142 7.14 -12.36 10.33
N TYR A 143 6.45 -11.39 9.74
CA TYR A 143 5.48 -11.62 8.69
C TYR A 143 5.84 -10.78 7.47
N ILE A 144 5.36 -11.16 6.30
CA ILE A 144 5.52 -10.32 5.12
C ILE A 144 4.75 -9.02 5.36
N CYS A 145 5.49 -7.93 5.47
CA CYS A 145 4.97 -6.61 5.78
C CYS A 145 4.57 -5.92 4.48
N PHE A 146 3.33 -6.14 4.05
CA PHE A 146 2.78 -5.68 2.77
C PHE A 146 1.48 -4.90 2.97
N ASP A 147 1.09 -4.09 1.99
CA ASP A 147 -0.14 -3.29 1.97
C ASP A 147 -0.41 -2.58 3.31
N PRO A 148 0.43 -1.63 3.71
CA PRO A 148 0.22 -0.91 4.94
C PRO A 148 -1.03 -0.03 4.86
N ALA A 149 -1.89 -0.10 5.88
CA ALA A 149 -2.96 0.85 6.13
C ALA A 149 -2.76 1.50 7.50
N VAL A 150 -2.87 2.80 7.59
CA VAL A 150 -2.54 3.55 8.81
C VAL A 150 -3.66 4.45 9.28
N LEU A 151 -3.85 4.48 10.60
CA LEU A 151 -4.88 5.28 11.26
C LEU A 151 -4.28 6.00 12.47
N ASN A 152 -4.56 7.29 12.64
CA ASN A 152 -4.32 8.00 13.87
C ASN A 152 -5.55 7.85 14.79
N ASP A 153 -5.43 6.98 15.78
CA ASP A 153 -6.45 6.70 16.79
C ASP A 153 -6.10 7.48 18.08
N ASP A 154 -6.70 8.66 18.22
CA ASP A 154 -6.49 9.57 19.37
C ASP A 154 -5.00 9.79 19.72
N GLY A 155 -4.17 9.98 18.72
CA GLY A 155 -2.76 10.24 18.90
C GLY A 155 -1.86 9.02 18.86
N THR A 156 -2.42 7.84 18.71
CA THR A 156 -1.67 6.61 18.49
C THR A 156 -1.80 6.21 17.02
N ILE A 157 -0.70 6.17 16.29
CA ILE A 157 -0.71 5.65 14.93
C ILE A 157 -0.77 4.13 14.99
N ARG A 158 -1.85 3.58 14.43
CA ARG A 158 -2.04 2.14 14.26
C ARG A 158 -1.70 1.77 12.83
N LEU A 159 -0.86 0.77 12.69
CA LEU A 159 -0.48 0.18 11.40
C LEU A 159 -1.16 -1.19 11.27
N TYR A 160 -1.89 -1.36 10.21
CA TYR A 160 -2.41 -2.63 9.71
C TYR A 160 -1.58 -3.01 8.49
N TYR A 161 -1.21 -4.26 8.40
CA TYR A 161 -0.41 -4.76 7.28
C TYR A 161 -0.59 -6.27 7.17
N GLY A 162 -0.20 -6.83 6.09
CA GLY A 162 -0.12 -8.25 6.03
C GLY A 162 -0.57 -8.82 4.74
N THR A 163 -0.65 -10.08 4.73
CA THR A 163 -1.46 -11.11 4.13
C THR A 163 -0.72 -12.16 3.34
N GLN A 164 0.59 -12.12 3.28
CA GLN A 164 1.26 -13.31 2.78
C GLN A 164 1.81 -14.10 3.97
N TYR A 165 1.58 -15.39 3.95
CA TYR A 165 2.06 -16.30 4.97
C TYR A 165 3.55 -16.55 4.79
N ASP A 166 4.26 -16.57 5.91
CA ASP A 166 5.56 -17.22 5.95
C ASP A 166 5.37 -18.70 5.60
N TYR A 167 6.23 -19.23 4.77
CA TYR A 167 6.17 -20.65 4.36
C TYR A 167 6.21 -21.64 5.53
N GLU A 168 6.74 -21.23 6.68
CA GLU A 168 6.76 -22.04 7.91
C GLU A 168 5.37 -22.11 8.59
N GLU A 169 4.49 -21.12 8.38
CA GLU A 169 3.13 -21.09 8.94
C GLU A 169 2.07 -21.60 7.95
N ARG A 170 2.46 -21.97 6.75
CA ARG A 170 1.56 -22.41 5.69
C ARG A 170 0.78 -23.67 6.06
N ASP A 171 1.43 -24.63 6.71
CA ASP A 171 0.76 -25.86 7.14
C ASP A 171 -0.35 -25.55 8.15
N ASP A 172 -0.14 -24.56 9.02
CA ASP A 172 -1.17 -24.09 9.97
C ASP A 172 -2.32 -23.40 9.25
N PHE A 173 -2.04 -22.63 8.19
CA PHE A 173 -3.06 -22.01 7.36
C PHE A 173 -3.91 -23.05 6.63
N LEU A 174 -3.28 -23.99 5.93
CA LEU A 174 -3.97 -25.04 5.18
C LEU A 174 -4.73 -26.02 6.08
N THR A 175 -4.38 -26.10 7.36
CA THR A 175 -5.08 -26.90 8.37
C THR A 175 -6.12 -26.11 9.14
N ASN A 176 -6.13 -24.78 9.05
CA ASN A 176 -7.11 -23.92 9.71
C ASN A 176 -8.46 -23.98 8.97
N ASP A 177 -9.44 -24.61 9.58
CA ASP A 177 -10.77 -24.80 8.98
C ASP A 177 -11.46 -23.49 8.58
N PHE A 178 -11.15 -22.36 9.24
CA PHE A 178 -11.72 -21.07 8.92
C PHE A 178 -11.27 -20.57 7.54
N TYR A 179 -9.98 -20.58 7.28
CA TYR A 179 -9.42 -20.13 6.00
C TYR A 179 -9.77 -21.08 4.86
N LEU A 180 -9.73 -22.38 5.10
CA LEU A 180 -10.15 -23.37 4.11
C LEU A 180 -11.62 -23.23 3.72
N GLN A 181 -12.50 -22.90 4.66
CA GLN A 181 -13.90 -22.63 4.38
C GLN A 181 -14.09 -21.36 3.53
N ASP A 182 -13.32 -20.33 3.81
CA ASP A 182 -13.34 -19.08 3.04
C ASP A 182 -12.89 -19.31 1.59
N GLU A 183 -11.78 -20.01 1.40
CA GLU A 183 -11.27 -20.43 0.08
C GLU A 183 -12.28 -21.32 -0.67
N MET A 184 -12.86 -22.30 0.01
CA MET A 184 -13.89 -23.17 -0.58
C MET A 184 -15.10 -22.36 -1.03
N GLN A 185 -15.52 -21.36 -0.27
CA GLN A 185 -16.64 -20.51 -0.60
C GLN A 185 -16.29 -19.56 -1.76
N MET A 186 -15.11 -18.94 -1.72
CA MET A 186 -14.65 -17.97 -2.72
C MET A 186 -14.50 -18.62 -4.11
N PHE A 187 -13.91 -19.81 -4.17
CA PHE A 187 -13.64 -20.49 -5.43
C PHE A 187 -14.70 -21.54 -5.82
N GLY A 188 -15.67 -21.82 -4.96
CA GLY A 188 -16.68 -22.85 -5.18
C GLY A 188 -16.06 -24.26 -5.34
N ARG A 189 -14.98 -24.53 -4.62
CA ARG A 189 -14.20 -25.79 -4.72
C ARG A 189 -14.31 -26.59 -3.44
N SER A 190 -14.09 -27.89 -3.57
CA SER A 190 -13.99 -28.78 -2.42
C SER A 190 -12.65 -28.62 -1.70
N ARG A 191 -12.60 -29.00 -0.42
CA ARG A 191 -11.37 -29.04 0.36
C ARG A 191 -10.25 -29.82 -0.34
N GLU A 192 -10.59 -31.01 -0.88
CA GLU A 192 -9.64 -31.86 -1.57
C GLU A 192 -9.06 -31.20 -2.82
N GLU A 193 -9.87 -30.47 -3.57
CA GLU A 193 -9.43 -29.72 -4.74
C GLU A 193 -8.45 -28.60 -4.34
N ILE A 194 -8.77 -27.79 -3.32
CA ILE A 194 -7.91 -26.71 -2.87
C ILE A 194 -6.57 -27.25 -2.35
N LEU A 195 -6.58 -28.27 -1.52
CA LEU A 195 -5.35 -28.89 -1.00
C LEU A 195 -4.52 -29.62 -2.06
N SER A 196 -5.09 -29.89 -3.23
CA SER A 196 -4.37 -30.50 -4.35
C SER A 196 -3.63 -29.51 -5.24
N TYR A 197 -3.85 -28.20 -5.06
CA TYR A 197 -3.18 -27.20 -5.87
C TYR A 197 -1.69 -27.13 -5.55
N PRO A 198 -0.85 -27.04 -6.58
CA PRO A 198 0.58 -26.84 -6.36
C PRO A 198 0.84 -25.50 -5.67
N ASP A 199 1.90 -25.46 -4.89
CA ASP A 199 2.33 -24.32 -4.10
C ASP A 199 2.40 -22.99 -4.88
N SER A 200 2.69 -23.09 -6.19
CA SER A 200 2.77 -21.92 -7.10
C SER A 200 1.42 -21.27 -7.43
N ILE A 201 0.30 -21.83 -7.00
CA ILE A 201 -1.05 -21.26 -7.24
C ILE A 201 -1.63 -20.67 -5.95
N MET A 202 -1.10 -21.05 -4.80
CA MET A 202 -1.60 -20.68 -3.48
C MET A 202 -0.81 -19.51 -2.83
N GLY A 203 0.18 -18.96 -3.49
CA GLY A 203 1.03 -17.91 -2.94
C GLY A 203 1.24 -16.74 -3.85
#